data_c314a6a333aff12101b2b35695edf480
#
_entry.id   c314a6a333aff12101b2b35695edf480
#
_cell.length_a   1.000
_cell.length_b   1.000
_cell.length_c   1.000
_cell.angle_alpha   90.00
_cell.angle_beta   90.00
_cell.angle_gamma   90.00
#
_symmetry.space_group_name_H-M   'P 1'
#
loop_
_entity.id
_entity.type
_entity.pdbx_description
1 polymer ?
#
loop_
_entity_poly.entity_id
_entity_poly.type
_entity_poly.pdbx_seq_one_letter_code
_entity_poly.pdbx_strand_id
1 'polypeptide(L)'
;MQTPSRRQVLATAVALGLAGCTSSDDGGNGGDDGMAATPTATPAETPTETPTPEETPSETPVEIHDDYETTEVTVRSSDSEVLGRVTAAIADTRDLRYLGLSDTESLPEDRGMLFVYDEVQELTFVMREMDFPIDIVYADDEGIITTIHHARAPGPDEDGNDLQYPGRGQYVLELNQHWTTERDVEAGDVLEFEL
;
A
#
# COMPACT_ATOMS: atom_id res chain seq x y z
N MET A 1 19.88 11.21 -36.49
CA MET A 1 18.82 10.27 -36.98
C MET A 1 17.84 10.11 -35.83
N GLN A 2 16.71 10.80 -35.91
CA GLN A 2 15.68 10.78 -34.87
C GLN A 2 14.69 9.66 -35.16
N THR A 3 14.42 8.81 -34.18
CA THR A 3 13.33 7.85 -34.23
C THR A 3 12.13 8.43 -33.47
N PRO A 4 10.93 8.48 -34.05
CA PRO A 4 9.77 9.04 -33.38
C PRO A 4 9.08 8.00 -32.49
N SER A 5 8.74 8.44 -31.27
CA SER A 5 7.87 7.78 -30.32
C SER A 5 6.42 7.74 -30.85
N ARG A 6 5.83 6.55 -30.89
CA ARG A 6 4.41 6.37 -31.24
C ARG A 6 3.63 6.11 -29.96
N ARG A 7 3.03 7.15 -29.43
CA ARG A 7 1.86 7.00 -28.55
C ARG A 7 0.62 7.30 -29.36
N GLN A 8 -0.13 6.28 -29.75
CA GLN A 8 -1.46 6.43 -30.33
C GLN A 8 -2.48 6.37 -29.20
N VAL A 9 -3.12 7.52 -28.98
CA VAL A 9 -4.32 7.64 -28.17
C VAL A 9 -5.50 7.14 -28.98
N LEU A 10 -6.15 6.06 -28.56
CA LEU A 10 -7.44 5.62 -29.10
C LEU A 10 -8.55 6.22 -28.23
N ALA A 11 -9.20 7.25 -28.74
CA ALA A 11 -10.46 7.73 -28.22
C ALA A 11 -11.59 6.84 -28.78
N THR A 12 -12.32 6.15 -27.90
CA THR A 12 -13.55 5.44 -28.29
C THR A 12 -14.74 6.16 -27.69
N ALA A 13 -15.49 6.79 -28.55
CA ALA A 13 -16.79 7.38 -28.24
C ALA A 13 -17.84 6.28 -28.14
N VAL A 14 -18.64 6.25 -27.07
CA VAL A 14 -19.83 5.43 -26.94
C VAL A 14 -21.07 6.32 -26.97
N ALA A 15 -21.92 6.04 -27.94
CA ALA A 15 -23.18 6.72 -28.19
C ALA A 15 -24.30 6.33 -27.23
N LEU A 16 -25.17 7.32 -26.95
CA LEU A 16 -26.42 7.17 -26.23
C LEU A 16 -27.43 6.30 -26.99
N GLY A 17 -28.13 5.45 -26.25
CA GLY A 17 -29.36 4.79 -26.66
C GLY A 17 -30.46 5.00 -25.63
N LEU A 18 -31.43 5.87 -25.99
CA LEU A 18 -32.71 6.07 -25.33
C LEU A 18 -33.77 5.18 -26.01
N ALA A 19 -34.57 4.47 -25.25
CA ALA A 19 -35.97 4.05 -25.55
C ALA A 19 -36.45 3.25 -24.34
N GLY A 20 -37.50 3.52 -23.64
CA GLY A 20 -38.78 4.08 -23.99
C GLY A 20 -39.90 3.09 -23.69
N CYS A 21 -40.88 3.53 -22.86
CA CYS A 21 -42.30 3.14 -22.82
C CYS A 21 -42.65 1.69 -22.38
N THR A 22 -43.72 1.40 -21.70
CA THR A 22 -45.11 1.92 -21.52
C THR A 22 -45.80 1.07 -20.44
N SER A 23 -46.52 1.70 -19.54
CA SER A 23 -47.96 1.64 -19.33
C SER A 23 -48.71 0.29 -19.48
N SER A 24 -49.50 -0.02 -18.48
CA SER A 24 -50.93 -0.37 -18.51
C SER A 24 -51.28 -0.91 -17.13
N ASP A 25 -52.06 -0.27 -16.33
CA ASP A 25 -53.53 -0.08 -16.30
C ASP A 25 -54.31 -1.39 -16.10
N ASP A 26 -55.23 -1.25 -15.21
CA ASP A 26 -56.49 -1.91 -14.96
C ASP A 26 -56.53 -2.64 -13.62
N GLY A 27 -57.31 -2.26 -12.66
CA GLY A 27 -58.73 -1.98 -12.63
C GLY A 27 -59.41 -2.79 -11.55
N GLY A 28 -60.27 -2.19 -10.76
CA GLY A 28 -61.37 -2.90 -10.14
C GLY A 28 -61.45 -2.96 -8.62
N ASN A 29 -62.02 -1.97 -8.04
CA ASN A 29 -63.37 -1.93 -7.46
C ASN A 29 -63.71 -2.77 -6.20
N GLY A 30 -64.15 -2.09 -5.15
CA GLY A 30 -65.30 -2.51 -4.42
C GLY A 30 -65.22 -2.76 -2.90
N GLY A 31 -65.97 -1.92 -2.16
CA GLY A 31 -66.66 -2.29 -0.92
C GLY A 31 -65.96 -1.85 0.38
N ASP A 32 -66.34 -0.75 0.85
CA ASP A 32 -67.37 -0.28 1.83
C ASP A 32 -67.48 -1.13 3.11
N ASP A 33 -67.58 -0.40 4.14
CA ASP A 33 -68.06 -0.61 5.54
C ASP A 33 -66.97 -0.51 6.62
N GLY A 34 -66.89 0.63 7.26
CA GLY A 34 -67.56 0.98 8.46
C GLY A 34 -66.98 0.51 9.79
N MET A 35 -66.70 1.48 10.61
CA MET A 35 -66.78 1.47 12.08
C MET A 35 -65.50 1.51 12.91
N ALA A 36 -65.49 2.59 13.65
CA ALA A 36 -65.03 2.75 15.03
C ALA A 36 -63.58 3.00 15.32
N ALA A 37 -63.32 4.25 15.59
CA ALA A 37 -62.18 4.76 16.29
C ALA A 37 -62.01 4.16 17.69
N THR A 38 -60.80 3.61 17.94
CA THR A 38 -60.28 3.46 19.31
C THR A 38 -58.95 4.15 19.33
N PRO A 39 -58.65 5.10 20.21
CA PRO A 39 -57.32 5.70 20.30
C PRO A 39 -56.39 4.70 20.99
N THR A 40 -55.58 4.07 20.21
CA THR A 40 -54.45 3.26 20.72
C THR A 40 -53.31 4.20 21.09
N ALA A 41 -52.90 4.12 22.34
CA ALA A 41 -51.78 4.83 22.92
C ALA A 41 -50.52 4.70 22.05
N THR A 42 -49.90 5.83 21.76
CA THR A 42 -48.58 5.95 21.19
C THR A 42 -47.56 5.24 22.09
N PRO A 43 -46.80 4.26 21.63
CA PRO A 43 -45.66 3.76 22.37
C PRO A 43 -44.59 4.87 22.43
N ALA A 44 -44.12 5.15 23.63
CA ALA A 44 -42.99 6.01 23.87
C ALA A 44 -41.76 5.48 23.07
N GLU A 45 -41.16 6.34 22.28
CA GLU A 45 -39.91 6.06 21.59
C GLU A 45 -38.84 5.82 22.65
N THR A 46 -38.35 4.60 22.70
CA THR A 46 -37.14 4.25 23.44
C THR A 46 -35.97 5.01 22.79
N PRO A 47 -35.16 5.78 23.53
CA PRO A 47 -33.99 6.41 22.95
C PRO A 47 -33.08 5.31 22.40
N THR A 48 -32.89 5.33 21.09
CA THR A 48 -31.84 4.55 20.40
C THR A 48 -30.52 5.05 20.92
N GLU A 49 -29.86 4.25 21.72
CA GLU A 49 -28.48 4.49 22.12
C GLU A 49 -27.63 4.52 20.82
N THR A 50 -27.06 5.68 20.54
CA THR A 50 -26.04 5.85 19.52
C THR A 50 -24.91 4.89 19.85
N PRO A 51 -24.50 3.97 18.96
CA PRO A 51 -23.36 3.13 19.24
C PRO A 51 -22.15 4.05 19.45
N THR A 52 -21.58 3.98 20.64
CA THR A 52 -20.24 4.51 20.91
C THR A 52 -19.31 3.93 19.86
N PRO A 53 -18.48 4.75 19.18
CA PRO A 53 -17.44 4.20 18.30
C PRO A 53 -16.60 3.24 19.14
N GLU A 54 -16.54 1.97 18.75
CA GLU A 54 -15.55 1.04 19.25
C GLU A 54 -14.19 1.69 18.95
N GLU A 55 -13.48 2.05 20.01
CA GLU A 55 -12.09 2.43 19.92
C GLU A 55 -11.37 1.24 19.26
N THR A 56 -10.95 1.43 18.01
CA THR A 56 -10.01 0.53 17.36
C THR A 56 -8.87 0.32 18.34
N PRO A 57 -8.50 -0.93 18.68
CA PRO A 57 -7.35 -1.15 19.54
C PRO A 57 -6.18 -0.38 18.94
N SER A 58 -5.63 0.55 19.68
CA SER A 58 -4.37 1.19 19.34
C SER A 58 -3.35 0.06 19.37
N GLU A 59 -3.07 -0.50 18.22
CA GLU A 59 -1.96 -1.43 18.06
C GLU A 59 -0.73 -0.67 18.53
N THR A 60 -0.09 -1.16 19.58
CA THR A 60 1.19 -0.63 20.03
C THR A 60 2.10 -0.69 18.81
N PRO A 61 2.73 0.43 18.40
CA PRO A 61 3.62 0.39 17.25
C PRO A 61 4.65 -0.71 17.49
N VAL A 62 4.73 -1.68 16.59
CA VAL A 62 5.81 -2.66 16.60
C VAL A 62 7.05 -1.84 16.26
N GLU A 63 7.91 -1.61 17.25
CA GLU A 63 9.18 -0.94 17.04
C GLU A 63 10.07 -1.91 16.26
N ILE A 64 10.42 -1.56 15.04
CA ILE A 64 11.42 -2.26 14.26
C ILE A 64 12.76 -1.75 14.79
N HIS A 65 13.43 -2.55 15.62
CA HIS A 65 14.71 -2.23 16.24
C HIS A 65 14.69 -0.92 17.05
N ASP A 66 14.53 -1.02 18.38
CA ASP A 66 14.45 0.09 19.35
C ASP A 66 15.65 1.07 19.27
N ASP A 67 16.78 0.63 18.70
CA ASP A 67 18.03 1.38 18.64
C ASP A 67 18.27 2.07 17.27
N TYR A 68 17.32 1.99 16.32
CA TYR A 68 17.46 2.64 15.01
C TYR A 68 16.88 4.06 15.03
N GLU A 69 17.59 5.00 14.43
CA GLU A 69 16.98 6.25 13.99
C GLU A 69 15.95 5.97 12.91
N THR A 70 14.90 6.78 12.84
CA THR A 70 13.82 6.59 11.85
C THR A 70 13.61 7.85 11.04
N THR A 71 13.17 7.67 9.79
CA THR A 71 12.74 8.77 8.91
C THR A 71 11.42 8.42 8.23
N GLU A 72 10.65 9.44 7.85
CA GLU A 72 9.52 9.28 6.95
C GLU A 72 10.01 9.22 5.51
N VAL A 73 9.72 8.12 4.82
CA VAL A 73 9.96 7.98 3.39
C VAL A 73 8.65 8.16 2.65
N THR A 74 8.58 9.16 1.78
CA THR A 74 7.48 9.38 0.85
C THR A 74 7.87 8.89 -0.53
N VAL A 75 7.07 7.98 -1.10
CA VAL A 75 7.25 7.53 -2.49
C VAL A 75 6.37 8.38 -3.40
N ARG A 76 6.97 8.95 -4.44
CA ARG A 76 6.26 9.76 -5.44
C ARG A 76 6.44 9.21 -6.83
N SER A 77 5.40 9.34 -7.64
CA SER A 77 5.51 9.09 -9.06
C SER A 77 6.41 10.12 -9.76
N SER A 78 6.84 9.82 -10.96
CA SER A 78 7.58 10.75 -11.84
C SER A 78 6.82 12.05 -12.10
N ASP A 79 5.50 12.07 -11.93
CA ASP A 79 4.62 13.25 -12.04
C ASP A 79 4.40 13.96 -10.68
N SER A 80 5.16 13.58 -9.65
CA SER A 80 5.11 14.11 -8.28
C SER A 80 3.84 13.79 -7.49
N GLU A 81 3.05 12.81 -7.90
CA GLU A 81 1.94 12.29 -7.12
C GLU A 81 2.46 11.43 -5.95
N VAL A 82 1.88 11.56 -4.77
CA VAL A 82 2.23 10.71 -3.62
C VAL A 82 1.60 9.34 -3.80
N LEU A 83 2.41 8.31 -3.94
CA LEU A 83 1.99 6.92 -4.06
C LEU A 83 1.86 6.24 -2.70
N GLY A 84 2.70 6.63 -1.73
CA GLY A 84 2.62 6.11 -0.38
C GLY A 84 3.65 6.71 0.57
N ARG A 85 3.55 6.34 1.85
CA ARG A 85 4.48 6.74 2.91
C ARG A 85 4.71 5.59 3.87
N VAL A 86 5.92 5.52 4.39
CA VAL A 86 6.29 4.61 5.48
C VAL A 86 7.23 5.30 6.45
N THR A 87 7.25 4.87 7.70
CA THR A 87 8.31 5.18 8.63
C THR A 87 9.38 4.11 8.50
N ALA A 88 10.58 4.48 8.06
CA ALA A 88 11.68 3.56 7.86
C ALA A 88 12.73 3.69 8.96
N ALA A 89 13.21 2.56 9.49
CA ALA A 89 14.40 2.49 10.32
C ALA A 89 15.64 2.72 9.43
N ILE A 90 16.61 3.51 9.89
CA ILE A 90 17.79 3.88 9.11
C ILE A 90 18.94 2.92 9.41
N ALA A 91 19.43 2.22 8.39
CA ALA A 91 20.60 1.35 8.44
C ALA A 91 21.77 2.02 7.68
N ASP A 92 22.52 2.89 8.34
CA ASP A 92 23.63 3.67 7.76
C ASP A 92 25.03 3.16 8.15
N THR A 93 25.13 2.29 9.17
CA THR A 93 26.39 1.66 9.55
C THR A 93 26.52 0.26 8.98
N ARG A 94 27.76 -0.27 8.94
CA ARG A 94 28.00 -1.63 8.47
C ARG A 94 27.24 -2.68 9.27
N ASP A 95 27.19 -2.52 10.59
CA ASP A 95 26.58 -3.50 11.49
C ASP A 95 25.04 -3.48 11.35
N LEU A 96 24.43 -2.28 11.25
CA LEU A 96 23.00 -2.11 11.01
C LEU A 96 22.60 -2.66 9.65
N ARG A 97 23.37 -2.36 8.58
CA ARG A 97 23.14 -2.94 7.24
C ARG A 97 23.32 -4.45 7.20
N TYR A 98 24.23 -5.00 8.02
CA TYR A 98 24.40 -6.44 8.11
C TYR A 98 23.22 -7.13 8.83
N LEU A 99 22.70 -6.51 9.89
CA LEU A 99 21.53 -7.01 10.62
C LEU A 99 20.29 -6.93 9.72
N GLY A 100 19.99 -5.75 9.18
CA GLY A 100 18.81 -5.54 8.35
C GLY A 100 17.54 -5.96 9.08
N LEU A 101 16.65 -6.67 8.41
CA LEU A 101 15.41 -7.23 8.96
C LEU A 101 15.56 -8.69 9.46
N SER A 102 16.79 -9.23 9.55
CA SER A 102 17.03 -10.66 9.84
C SER A 102 16.50 -11.15 11.19
N ASP A 103 16.32 -10.29 12.17
CA ASP A 103 15.77 -10.63 13.49
C ASP A 103 14.35 -10.09 13.72
N THR A 104 13.72 -9.61 12.64
CA THR A 104 12.35 -9.10 12.64
C THR A 104 11.37 -10.22 12.33
N GLU A 105 10.38 -10.43 13.19
CA GLU A 105 9.35 -11.48 13.00
C GLU A 105 8.29 -11.06 11.96
N SER A 106 8.02 -9.77 11.85
CA SER A 106 7.04 -9.22 10.90
C SER A 106 7.28 -7.73 10.67
N LEU A 107 6.91 -7.23 9.50
CA LEU A 107 7.00 -5.83 9.12
C LEU A 107 5.57 -5.27 8.95
N PRO A 108 5.12 -4.29 9.78
CA PRO A 108 3.84 -3.61 9.56
C PRO A 108 3.80 -2.88 8.22
N GLU A 109 2.62 -2.69 7.63
CA GLU A 109 2.46 -2.09 6.30
C GLU A 109 2.97 -0.64 6.20
N ASP A 110 2.95 0.09 7.31
CA ASP A 110 3.42 1.48 7.40
C ASP A 110 4.89 1.60 7.85
N ARG A 111 5.62 0.48 7.87
CA ARG A 111 7.02 0.41 8.28
C ARG A 111 7.90 -0.10 7.14
N GLY A 112 9.19 0.28 7.23
CA GLY A 112 10.23 -0.16 6.32
C GLY A 112 11.60 -0.04 6.94
N MET A 113 12.63 -0.44 6.19
CA MET A 113 14.03 -0.20 6.54
C MET A 113 14.75 0.46 5.38
N LEU A 114 15.41 1.59 5.65
CA LEU A 114 16.17 2.36 4.67
C LEU A 114 17.67 2.15 4.90
N PHE A 115 18.30 1.45 3.96
CA PHE A 115 19.74 1.26 3.92
C PHE A 115 20.39 2.44 3.19
N VAL A 116 21.37 3.05 3.85
CA VAL A 116 22.08 4.22 3.33
C VAL A 116 23.54 3.88 3.08
N TYR A 117 24.03 4.14 1.86
CA TYR A 117 25.41 3.95 1.45
C TYR A 117 26.06 5.29 1.10
N ASP A 118 27.41 5.33 1.10
CA ASP A 118 28.14 6.57 0.87
C ASP A 118 28.06 7.04 -0.59
N GLU A 119 27.84 6.12 -1.53
CA GLU A 119 27.77 6.39 -2.97
C GLU A 119 26.91 5.35 -3.71
N VAL A 120 26.52 5.68 -4.93
CA VAL A 120 25.83 4.75 -5.83
C VAL A 120 26.76 3.60 -6.23
N GLN A 121 26.37 2.38 -5.91
CA GLN A 121 27.18 1.19 -6.17
C GLN A 121 26.32 -0.03 -6.52
N GLU A 122 26.94 -1.08 -7.05
CA GLU A 122 26.31 -2.39 -7.23
C GLU A 122 26.18 -3.06 -5.86
N LEU A 123 24.98 -3.47 -5.53
CA LEU A 123 24.62 -4.12 -4.27
C LEU A 123 23.90 -5.42 -4.57
N THR A 124 23.97 -6.36 -3.64
CA THR A 124 23.18 -7.59 -3.70
C THR A 124 22.60 -7.84 -2.33
N PHE A 125 21.27 -7.76 -2.23
CA PHE A 125 20.53 -8.10 -1.03
C PHE A 125 20.19 -9.59 -1.03
N VAL A 126 20.03 -10.15 0.15
CA VAL A 126 19.72 -11.57 0.37
C VAL A 126 18.62 -11.69 1.44
N MET A 127 17.97 -12.84 1.49
CA MET A 127 16.89 -13.13 2.46
C MET A 127 17.42 -13.92 3.66
N ARG A 128 18.62 -13.57 4.16
CA ARG A 128 19.26 -14.26 5.28
C ARG A 128 18.42 -14.13 6.55
N GLU A 129 18.05 -15.25 7.15
CA GLU A 129 17.26 -15.32 8.39
C GLU A 129 15.94 -14.54 8.33
N MET A 130 15.34 -14.45 7.12
CA MET A 130 14.06 -13.81 6.90
C MET A 130 12.93 -14.84 6.93
N ASP A 131 11.89 -14.56 7.72
CA ASP A 131 10.72 -15.41 7.87
C ASP A 131 9.54 -14.98 6.98
N PHE A 132 9.60 -13.79 6.40
CA PHE A 132 8.54 -13.20 5.58
C PHE A 132 9.09 -12.61 4.28
N PRO A 133 8.24 -12.52 3.24
CA PRO A 133 8.62 -11.91 1.97
C PRO A 133 8.55 -10.38 2.03
N ILE A 134 9.39 -9.70 1.20
CA ILE A 134 9.50 -8.24 1.15
C ILE A 134 9.61 -7.70 -0.28
N ASP A 135 9.36 -6.40 -0.44
CA ASP A 135 9.78 -5.64 -1.61
C ASP A 135 11.14 -4.99 -1.31
N ILE A 136 12.09 -5.09 -2.24
CA ILE A 136 13.42 -4.47 -2.15
C ILE A 136 13.52 -3.42 -3.25
N VAL A 137 13.58 -2.15 -2.86
CA VAL A 137 13.54 -0.99 -3.76
C VAL A 137 14.90 -0.30 -3.75
N TYR A 138 15.60 -0.33 -4.87
CA TYR A 138 16.88 0.36 -5.07
C TYR A 138 16.65 1.76 -5.61
N ALA A 139 17.37 2.75 -5.09
CA ALA A 139 17.34 4.13 -5.58
C ALA A 139 18.75 4.70 -5.68
N ASP A 140 18.95 5.62 -6.62
CA ASP A 140 20.22 6.32 -6.83
C ASP A 140 20.44 7.46 -5.81
N ASP A 141 21.43 8.33 -6.05
CA ASP A 141 21.78 9.46 -5.18
C ASP A 141 20.75 10.60 -5.21
N GLU A 142 19.88 10.64 -6.20
CA GLU A 142 18.76 11.59 -6.30
C GLU A 142 17.45 10.98 -5.73
N GLY A 143 17.49 9.75 -5.23
CA GLY A 143 16.34 8.99 -4.75
C GLY A 143 15.49 8.38 -5.86
N ILE A 144 15.95 8.41 -7.12
CA ILE A 144 15.22 7.82 -8.25
C ILE A 144 15.31 6.30 -8.18
N ILE A 145 14.15 5.64 -8.17
CA ILE A 145 14.06 4.18 -8.13
C ILE A 145 14.65 3.57 -9.40
N THR A 146 15.65 2.72 -9.22
CA THR A 146 16.37 2.05 -10.32
C THR A 146 15.89 0.63 -10.55
N THR A 147 15.53 -0.08 -9.49
CA THR A 147 15.13 -1.49 -9.52
C THR A 147 14.21 -1.82 -8.37
N ILE A 148 13.21 -2.65 -8.61
CA ILE A 148 12.32 -3.21 -7.58
C ILE A 148 12.34 -4.73 -7.70
N HIS A 149 12.54 -5.41 -6.56
CA HIS A 149 12.41 -6.86 -6.46
C HIS A 149 11.30 -7.21 -5.49
N HIS A 150 10.51 -8.23 -5.83
CA HIS A 150 9.56 -8.88 -4.93
C HIS A 150 10.22 -10.15 -4.38
N ALA A 151 10.90 -9.99 -3.25
CA ALA A 151 11.67 -11.06 -2.64
C ALA A 151 10.77 -11.99 -1.84
N ARG A 152 10.81 -13.28 -2.13
CA ARG A 152 10.11 -14.29 -1.36
C ARG A 152 10.88 -14.70 -0.10
N ALA A 153 10.20 -15.15 0.92
CA ALA A 153 10.84 -15.81 2.05
C ALA A 153 11.54 -17.12 1.63
N PRO A 154 12.66 -17.50 2.29
CA PRO A 154 13.26 -18.81 2.11
C PRO A 154 12.30 -19.93 2.49
N GLY A 155 12.41 -21.08 1.82
CA GLY A 155 11.72 -22.30 2.23
C GLY A 155 12.34 -22.93 3.49
N PRO A 156 11.67 -23.93 4.12
CA PRO A 156 12.10 -24.51 5.40
C PRO A 156 13.53 -25.08 5.42
N ASP A 157 14.06 -25.52 4.27
CA ASP A 157 15.39 -26.11 4.12
C ASP A 157 16.29 -25.28 3.17
N GLU A 158 15.92 -24.03 2.91
CA GLU A 158 16.62 -23.16 1.97
C GLU A 158 17.47 -22.13 2.72
N ASP A 159 18.71 -21.95 2.29
CA ASP A 159 19.55 -20.86 2.80
C ASP A 159 19.13 -19.53 2.15
N GLY A 160 18.64 -18.58 2.97
CA GLY A 160 18.27 -17.25 2.48
C GLY A 160 19.43 -16.48 1.83
N ASN A 161 20.69 -16.86 2.07
CA ASN A 161 21.84 -16.28 1.38
C ASN A 161 21.92 -16.67 -0.11
N ASP A 162 21.24 -17.74 -0.52
CA ASP A 162 21.17 -18.17 -1.92
C ASP A 162 20.11 -17.39 -2.70
N LEU A 163 19.19 -16.72 -2.01
CA LEU A 163 18.18 -15.83 -2.59
C LEU A 163 18.77 -14.43 -2.79
N GLN A 164 19.33 -14.19 -3.97
CA GLN A 164 20.06 -12.98 -4.29
C GLN A 164 19.26 -12.03 -5.18
N TYR A 165 19.20 -10.76 -4.76
CA TYR A 165 18.48 -9.69 -5.42
C TYR A 165 19.46 -8.54 -5.75
N PRO A 166 20.14 -8.57 -6.91
CA PRO A 166 21.11 -7.55 -7.28
C PRO A 166 20.44 -6.26 -7.75
N GLY A 167 21.06 -5.13 -7.45
CA GLY A 167 20.61 -3.83 -7.93
C GLY A 167 21.72 -2.79 -7.80
N ARG A 168 21.46 -1.59 -8.33
CA ARG A 168 22.38 -0.47 -8.26
C ARG A 168 21.71 0.71 -7.59
N GLY A 169 22.32 1.24 -6.52
CA GLY A 169 21.79 2.37 -5.80
C GLY A 169 22.74 2.91 -4.73
N GLN A 170 22.38 4.03 -4.16
CA GLN A 170 22.91 4.57 -2.92
C GLN A 170 21.98 4.25 -1.76
N TYR A 171 20.70 4.14 -2.04
CA TYR A 171 19.65 3.83 -1.08
C TYR A 171 18.97 2.53 -1.46
N VAL A 172 18.58 1.75 -0.44
CA VAL A 172 17.71 0.59 -0.62
C VAL A 172 16.62 0.64 0.44
N LEU A 173 15.37 0.57 0.02
CA LEU A 173 14.22 0.56 0.91
C LEU A 173 13.59 -0.83 0.89
N GLU A 174 13.55 -1.49 2.04
CA GLU A 174 12.82 -2.74 2.25
C GLU A 174 11.44 -2.45 2.83
N LEU A 175 10.43 -3.07 2.23
CA LEU A 175 9.01 -2.86 2.53
C LEU A 175 8.29 -4.20 2.62
N ASN A 176 7.09 -4.20 3.16
CA ASN A 176 6.21 -5.36 3.08
C ASN A 176 6.01 -5.79 1.63
N GLN A 177 5.94 -7.10 1.39
CA GLN A 177 5.72 -7.62 0.03
C GLN A 177 4.42 -7.08 -0.58
N HIS A 178 4.47 -6.74 -1.87
CA HIS A 178 3.39 -6.14 -2.65
C HIS A 178 3.06 -4.67 -2.33
N TRP A 179 3.73 -4.05 -1.36
CA TRP A 179 3.52 -2.65 -1.04
C TRP A 179 3.71 -1.75 -2.26
N THR A 180 4.72 -2.03 -3.07
CA THR A 180 5.01 -1.30 -4.31
C THR A 180 3.98 -1.59 -5.40
N THR A 181 3.58 -2.85 -5.57
CA THR A 181 2.59 -3.27 -6.58
C THR A 181 1.21 -2.70 -6.31
N GLU A 182 0.78 -2.66 -5.04
CA GLU A 182 -0.53 -2.14 -4.63
C GLU A 182 -0.66 -0.63 -4.81
N ARG A 183 0.48 0.06 -4.95
CA ARG A 183 0.56 1.51 -5.10
C ARG A 183 1.08 1.96 -6.46
N ASP A 184 1.18 1.01 -7.42
CA ASP A 184 1.68 1.26 -8.78
C ASP A 184 3.06 1.95 -8.80
N VAL A 185 3.94 1.62 -7.83
CA VAL A 185 5.31 2.13 -7.76
C VAL A 185 6.17 1.44 -8.82
N GLU A 186 6.88 2.23 -9.63
CA GLU A 186 7.69 1.74 -10.74
C GLU A 186 9.12 2.32 -10.70
N ALA A 187 10.02 1.72 -11.47
CA ALA A 187 11.34 2.31 -11.70
C ALA A 187 11.19 3.66 -12.42
N GLY A 188 11.88 4.69 -11.90
CA GLY A 188 11.74 6.08 -12.32
C GLY A 188 10.91 6.94 -11.38
N ASP A 189 10.20 6.34 -10.42
CA ASP A 189 9.59 7.05 -9.30
C ASP A 189 10.65 7.47 -8.28
N VAL A 190 10.28 8.26 -7.28
CA VAL A 190 11.23 8.92 -6.38
C VAL A 190 10.94 8.59 -4.92
N LEU A 191 11.98 8.26 -4.16
CA LEU A 191 11.99 8.20 -2.71
C LEU A 191 12.40 9.58 -2.16
N GLU A 192 11.53 10.22 -1.39
CA GLU A 192 11.83 11.47 -0.66
C GLU A 192 11.92 11.19 0.84
N PHE A 193 13.02 11.58 1.45
CA PHE A 193 13.27 11.43 2.90
C PHE A 193 14.33 12.42 3.37
N GLU A 194 14.49 12.57 4.68
CA GLU A 194 15.53 13.37 5.32
C GLU A 194 16.44 12.46 6.16
N LEU A 195 17.78 12.69 6.10
CA LEU A 195 18.80 11.96 6.86
C LEU A 195 19.52 12.87 7.83
#